data_16028cbc07feb2863523595e3de2e3fa
#
_entry.id   16028cbc07feb2863523595e3de2e3fa
#
_cell.length_a   1.000
_cell.length_b   1.000
_cell.length_c   1.000
_cell.angle_alpha   90.00
_cell.angle_beta   90.00
_cell.angle_gamma   90.00
#
_symmetry.space_group_name_H-M   'P 1'
#
loop_
_entity.id
_entity.type
_entity.pdbx_description
1 polymer ?
#
loop_
_entity_poly.entity_id
_entity_poly.type
_entity_poly.pdbx_seq_one_letter_code
_entity_poly.pdbx_strand_id
1 'polypeptide(L)'
;MDLKATALMKLTYLEMFGHDMSWASFNVLEVMSSSKFKQKRTGYLAAVQSFRRDTEVLVLAENQLKKDIMSPTPPYIALPLGAIPHVVNPSMANSVLSDLIPRLTHSHAMIRKKTVVTLYRLALVYPETLRPAWPKIKERLQDDQEDPSVTAAIVNVVCELGWRRPQDFLPLAPRLFDLLVEGNNNWMAIKLIKLVRCKEAFGAEYG
;
A
#
# COMPACT_ATOMS: atom_id res chain seq x y z
N MET A 1 23.51 1.20 -18.72
CA MET A 1 22.48 0.95 -17.68
C MET A 1 23.01 0.28 -16.42
N ASP A 2 23.79 -0.82 -16.50
CA ASP A 2 24.29 -1.51 -15.30
C ASP A 2 25.18 -0.64 -14.41
N LEU A 3 26.11 0.12 -15.01
CA LEU A 3 26.95 1.06 -14.29
C LEU A 3 26.11 2.17 -13.61
N LYS A 4 25.11 2.72 -14.31
CA LYS A 4 24.21 3.74 -13.78
C LYS A 4 23.39 3.21 -12.59
N ALA A 5 22.86 2.00 -12.69
CA ALA A 5 22.11 1.37 -11.60
C ALA A 5 23.01 1.09 -10.38
N THR A 6 24.27 0.69 -10.61
CA THR A 6 25.25 0.49 -9.52
C THR A 6 25.62 1.82 -8.84
N ALA A 7 25.85 2.87 -9.62
CA ALA A 7 26.13 4.21 -9.08
C ALA A 7 24.92 4.73 -8.28
N LEU A 8 23.71 4.56 -8.82
CA LEU A 8 22.48 4.95 -8.14
C LEU A 8 22.28 4.21 -6.81
N MET A 9 22.60 2.92 -6.75
CA MET A 9 22.56 2.17 -5.49
C MET A 9 23.49 2.77 -4.43
N LYS A 10 24.71 3.15 -4.83
CA LYS A 10 25.65 3.80 -3.91
C LYS A 10 25.14 5.17 -3.44
N LEU A 11 24.56 5.96 -4.36
CA LEU A 11 23.95 7.25 -4.02
C LEU A 11 22.79 7.09 -3.05
N THR A 12 21.96 6.07 -3.24
CA THR A 12 20.84 5.76 -2.32
C THR A 12 21.34 5.49 -0.89
N TYR A 13 22.47 4.81 -0.73
CA TYR A 13 23.11 4.65 0.58
C TYR A 13 23.57 5.99 1.17
N LEU A 14 24.13 6.88 0.36
CA LEU A 14 24.53 8.22 0.82
C LEU A 14 23.32 9.06 1.25
N GLU A 15 22.21 8.97 0.51
CA GLU A 15 20.94 9.61 0.91
C GLU A 15 20.46 9.11 2.28
N MET A 16 20.57 7.80 2.56
CA MET A 16 20.22 7.25 3.86
C MET A 16 21.11 7.77 5.01
N PHE A 17 22.31 8.23 4.70
CA PHE A 17 23.20 8.93 5.65
C PHE A 17 22.96 10.45 5.73
N GLY A 18 21.97 10.97 4.99
CA GLY A 18 21.60 12.37 5.01
C GLY A 18 22.23 13.25 3.94
N HIS A 19 22.93 12.68 2.96
CA HIS A 19 23.44 13.42 1.81
C HIS A 19 22.33 13.63 0.78
N ASP A 20 22.07 14.87 0.40
CA ASP A 20 21.04 15.20 -0.59
C ASP A 20 21.38 14.66 -1.98
N MET A 21 20.42 13.94 -2.58
CA MET A 21 20.55 13.29 -3.88
C MET A 21 19.46 13.79 -4.86
N SER A 22 18.77 14.89 -4.54
CA SER A 22 17.67 15.46 -5.34
C SER A 22 18.08 15.77 -6.78
N TRP A 23 19.33 16.17 -7.01
CA TRP A 23 19.92 16.41 -8.32
C TRP A 23 19.92 15.19 -9.24
N ALA A 24 19.84 13.97 -8.70
CA ALA A 24 19.84 12.72 -9.44
C ALA A 24 18.45 12.24 -9.87
N SER A 25 17.38 13.00 -9.62
CA SER A 25 15.98 12.60 -9.82
C SER A 25 15.70 12.04 -11.22
N PHE A 26 16.21 12.65 -12.27
CA PHE A 26 16.07 12.14 -13.64
C PHE A 26 16.80 10.81 -13.85
N ASN A 27 17.95 10.62 -13.22
CA ASN A 27 18.69 9.35 -13.29
C ASN A 27 17.94 8.24 -12.54
N VAL A 28 17.28 8.57 -11.43
CA VAL A 28 16.39 7.65 -10.70
C VAL A 28 15.26 7.20 -11.62
N LEU A 29 14.57 8.14 -12.27
CA LEU A 29 13.46 7.83 -13.19
C LEU A 29 13.91 6.97 -14.37
N GLU A 30 15.06 7.26 -14.95
CA GLU A 30 15.63 6.47 -16.06
C GLU A 30 15.91 5.02 -15.63
N VAL A 31 16.51 4.81 -14.46
CA VAL A 31 16.78 3.46 -13.95
C VAL A 31 15.47 2.75 -13.54
N MET A 32 14.50 3.49 -13.00
CA MET A 32 13.17 2.99 -12.67
C MET A 32 12.39 2.52 -13.92
N SER A 33 12.63 3.13 -15.09
CA SER A 33 12.01 2.74 -16.36
C SER A 33 12.70 1.57 -17.06
N SER A 34 13.81 1.04 -16.53
CA SER A 34 14.55 -0.08 -17.14
C SER A 34 13.67 -1.31 -17.36
N SER A 35 13.93 -2.03 -18.47
CA SER A 35 13.30 -3.32 -18.75
C SER A 35 13.84 -4.47 -17.88
N LYS A 36 15.09 -4.34 -17.36
CA LYS A 36 15.69 -5.34 -16.48
C LYS A 36 15.18 -5.17 -15.05
N PHE A 37 14.55 -6.21 -14.51
CA PHE A 37 13.94 -6.19 -13.18
C PHE A 37 14.88 -5.70 -12.06
N LYS A 38 16.13 -6.18 -12.05
CA LYS A 38 17.13 -5.81 -11.03
C LYS A 38 17.41 -4.31 -11.02
N GLN A 39 17.59 -3.72 -12.21
CA GLN A 39 17.81 -2.28 -12.38
C GLN A 39 16.56 -1.48 -11.98
N LYS A 40 15.41 -1.87 -12.53
CA LYS A 40 14.11 -1.28 -12.19
C LYS A 40 13.89 -1.24 -10.69
N ARG A 41 14.12 -2.36 -9.99
CA ARG A 41 14.02 -2.44 -8.53
C ARG A 41 14.94 -1.44 -7.83
N THR A 42 16.18 -1.27 -8.30
CA THR A 42 17.10 -0.25 -7.78
C THR A 42 16.55 1.16 -7.97
N GLY A 43 15.99 1.46 -9.14
CA GLY A 43 15.32 2.75 -9.41
C GLY A 43 14.16 3.02 -8.46
N TYR A 44 13.29 2.02 -8.23
CA TYR A 44 12.20 2.15 -7.27
C TYR A 44 12.67 2.37 -5.83
N LEU A 45 13.73 1.69 -5.41
CA LEU A 45 14.33 1.92 -4.08
C LEU A 45 14.88 3.34 -3.94
N ALA A 46 15.59 3.82 -4.97
CA ALA A 46 16.11 5.18 -5.00
C ALA A 46 14.97 6.22 -4.97
N ALA A 47 13.91 6.02 -5.76
CA ALA A 47 12.75 6.90 -5.79
C ALA A 47 12.09 7.02 -4.41
N VAL A 48 11.90 5.91 -3.69
CA VAL A 48 11.33 5.91 -2.34
C VAL A 48 12.17 6.71 -1.35
N GLN A 49 13.50 6.71 -1.50
CA GLN A 49 14.40 7.42 -0.60
C GLN A 49 14.56 8.90 -0.96
N SER A 50 14.62 9.25 -2.25
CA SER A 50 15.00 10.59 -2.71
C SER A 50 13.85 11.48 -3.17
N PHE A 51 12.70 10.89 -3.61
CA PHE A 51 11.60 11.72 -4.10
C PHE A 51 10.84 12.37 -2.94
N ARG A 52 10.63 13.67 -3.06
CA ARG A 52 9.81 14.49 -2.17
C ARG A 52 8.53 14.89 -2.90
N ARG A 53 7.54 15.41 -2.17
CA ARG A 53 6.24 15.80 -2.76
C ARG A 53 6.32 16.91 -3.80
N ASP A 54 7.39 17.68 -3.78
CA ASP A 54 7.71 18.79 -4.67
C ASP A 54 8.74 18.44 -5.76
N THR A 55 9.15 17.17 -5.85
CA THR A 55 10.12 16.74 -6.85
C THR A 55 9.54 16.91 -8.27
N GLU A 56 10.23 17.66 -9.13
CA GLU A 56 9.75 18.03 -10.49
C GLU A 56 9.42 16.82 -11.38
N VAL A 57 10.16 15.71 -11.21
CA VAL A 57 9.98 14.50 -12.03
C VAL A 57 8.77 13.65 -11.63
N LEU A 58 8.00 14.02 -10.60
CA LEU A 58 6.86 13.22 -10.13
C LEU A 58 5.81 12.97 -11.20
N VAL A 59 5.55 13.94 -12.07
CA VAL A 59 4.59 13.78 -13.18
C VAL A 59 5.03 12.67 -14.13
N LEU A 60 6.34 12.58 -14.42
CA LEU A 60 6.89 11.51 -15.25
C LEU A 60 6.90 10.17 -14.50
N ALA A 61 7.17 10.19 -13.19
CA ALA A 61 7.11 9.02 -12.34
C ALA A 61 5.70 8.43 -12.26
N GLU A 62 4.64 9.24 -12.27
CA GLU A 62 3.24 8.79 -12.31
C GLU A 62 2.98 7.87 -13.50
N ASN A 63 3.38 8.29 -14.70
CA ASN A 63 3.21 7.47 -15.91
C ASN A 63 3.94 6.12 -15.79
N GLN A 64 5.15 6.12 -15.22
CA GLN A 64 5.91 4.90 -15.00
C GLN A 64 5.26 3.99 -13.97
N LEU A 65 4.73 4.54 -12.87
CA LEU A 65 3.99 3.80 -11.84
C LEU A 65 2.75 3.12 -12.45
N LYS A 66 1.93 3.85 -13.22
CA LYS A 66 0.75 3.32 -13.90
C LYS A 66 1.10 2.20 -14.87
N LYS A 67 2.13 2.40 -15.70
CA LYS A 67 2.63 1.39 -16.64
C LYS A 67 3.02 0.09 -15.91
N ASP A 68 3.73 0.19 -14.80
CA ASP A 68 4.20 -0.98 -14.06
C ASP A 68 3.10 -1.64 -13.24
N ILE A 69 2.11 -0.90 -12.74
CA ILE A 69 0.88 -1.48 -12.14
C ILE A 69 0.15 -2.35 -13.14
N MET A 70 0.11 -1.96 -14.42
CA MET A 70 -0.56 -2.69 -15.50
C MET A 70 0.27 -3.85 -16.08
N SER A 71 1.48 -4.08 -15.57
CA SER A 71 2.33 -5.18 -16.03
C SER A 71 1.64 -6.54 -15.88
N PRO A 72 1.84 -7.49 -16.82
CA PRO A 72 1.35 -8.85 -16.68
C PRO A 72 2.13 -9.68 -15.66
N THR A 73 3.29 -9.20 -15.23
CA THR A 73 4.22 -9.96 -14.38
C THR A 73 4.14 -9.52 -12.93
N PRO A 74 3.71 -10.37 -11.97
CA PRO A 74 3.49 -9.99 -10.58
C PRO A 74 4.67 -9.30 -9.87
N PRO A 75 5.94 -9.71 -10.04
CA PRO A 75 7.08 -8.99 -9.45
C PRO A 75 7.18 -7.52 -9.89
N TYR A 76 6.85 -7.22 -11.14
CA TYR A 76 6.87 -5.83 -11.64
C TYR A 76 5.75 -4.98 -11.03
N ILE A 77 4.54 -5.55 -10.87
CA ILE A 77 3.42 -4.88 -10.18
C ILE A 77 3.77 -4.60 -8.71
N ALA A 78 4.52 -5.50 -8.07
CA ALA A 78 4.88 -5.37 -6.67
C ALA A 78 5.79 -4.16 -6.37
N LEU A 79 6.54 -3.66 -7.35
CA LEU A 79 7.45 -2.51 -7.18
C LEU A 79 6.66 -1.20 -6.98
N PRO A 80 5.77 -0.79 -7.91
CA PRO A 80 4.97 0.43 -7.72
C PRO A 80 4.07 0.34 -6.49
N LEU A 81 3.47 -0.82 -6.17
CA LEU A 81 2.67 -0.99 -4.97
C LEU A 81 3.45 -0.68 -3.68
N GLY A 82 4.74 -1.01 -3.64
CA GLY A 82 5.61 -0.64 -2.52
C GLY A 82 6.04 0.82 -2.50
N ALA A 83 6.16 1.47 -3.66
CA ALA A 83 6.68 2.83 -3.79
C ALA A 83 5.62 3.93 -3.66
N ILE A 84 4.40 3.68 -4.18
CA ILE A 84 3.30 4.66 -4.23
C ILE A 84 3.09 5.42 -2.92
N PRO A 85 3.00 4.77 -1.74
CA PRO A 85 2.76 5.49 -0.49
C PRO A 85 3.83 6.53 -0.12
N HIS A 86 5.00 6.44 -0.73
CA HIS A 86 6.15 7.30 -0.43
C HIS A 86 6.34 8.41 -1.45
N VAL A 87 5.98 8.16 -2.72
CA VAL A 87 6.28 9.08 -3.84
C VAL A 87 5.06 9.86 -4.34
N VAL A 88 3.84 9.52 -3.90
CA VAL A 88 2.60 10.11 -4.41
C VAL A 88 2.28 11.44 -3.73
N ASN A 89 1.88 12.43 -4.53
CA ASN A 89 1.27 13.68 -4.09
C ASN A 89 -0.27 13.61 -4.17
N PRO A 90 -1.03 14.63 -3.69
CA PRO A 90 -2.49 14.59 -3.67
C PRO A 90 -3.14 14.38 -5.05
N SER A 91 -2.60 15.01 -6.10
CA SER A 91 -3.17 14.88 -7.45
C SER A 91 -2.95 13.48 -8.03
N MET A 92 -1.76 12.91 -7.81
CA MET A 92 -1.43 11.55 -8.23
C MET A 92 -2.24 10.50 -7.47
N ALA A 93 -2.58 10.74 -6.20
CA ALA A 93 -3.29 9.77 -5.37
C ALA A 93 -4.62 9.36 -6.01
N ASN A 94 -5.42 10.32 -6.48
CA ASN A 94 -6.68 10.04 -7.16
C ASN A 94 -6.48 9.36 -8.52
N SER A 95 -5.48 9.78 -9.27
CA SER A 95 -5.16 9.25 -10.59
C SER A 95 -4.70 7.78 -10.52
N VAL A 96 -3.86 7.43 -9.54
CA VAL A 96 -3.35 6.06 -9.34
C VAL A 96 -4.40 5.14 -8.72
N LEU A 97 -5.36 5.70 -7.97
CA LEU A 97 -6.40 4.93 -7.27
C LEU A 97 -7.24 4.08 -8.25
N SER A 98 -7.58 4.63 -9.43
CA SER A 98 -8.32 3.90 -10.47
C SER A 98 -7.60 2.65 -10.96
N ASP A 99 -6.27 2.64 -10.93
CA ASP A 99 -5.44 1.52 -11.35
C ASP A 99 -5.18 0.53 -10.21
N LEU A 100 -5.23 1.00 -8.95
CA LEU A 100 -5.05 0.16 -7.77
C LEU A 100 -6.27 -0.68 -7.44
N ILE A 101 -7.48 -0.12 -7.50
CA ILE A 101 -8.72 -0.81 -7.12
C ILE A 101 -8.89 -2.15 -7.86
N PRO A 102 -8.67 -2.26 -9.18
CA PRO A 102 -8.76 -3.54 -9.89
C PRO A 102 -7.74 -4.58 -9.41
N ARG A 103 -6.63 -4.17 -8.79
CA ARG A 103 -5.61 -5.11 -8.26
C ARG A 103 -6.06 -5.82 -6.99
N LEU A 104 -7.12 -5.37 -6.33
CA LEU A 104 -7.75 -6.09 -5.22
C LEU A 104 -8.37 -7.44 -5.63
N THR A 105 -8.66 -7.63 -6.92
CA THR A 105 -9.19 -8.87 -7.49
C THR A 105 -8.18 -9.64 -8.32
N HIS A 106 -6.89 -9.30 -8.20
CA HIS A 106 -5.81 -9.97 -8.94
C HIS A 106 -5.68 -11.45 -8.56
N SER A 107 -5.35 -12.34 -9.51
CA SER A 107 -5.20 -13.77 -9.28
C SER A 107 -4.17 -14.12 -8.20
N HIS A 108 -3.04 -13.39 -8.15
CA HIS A 108 -2.01 -13.60 -7.14
C HIS A 108 -2.33 -12.94 -5.79
N ALA A 109 -2.42 -13.72 -4.71
CA ALA A 109 -2.66 -13.26 -3.35
C ALA A 109 -1.65 -12.20 -2.88
N MET A 110 -0.36 -12.34 -3.23
CA MET A 110 0.67 -11.34 -2.90
C MET A 110 0.33 -9.96 -3.45
N ILE A 111 -0.23 -9.86 -4.66
CA ILE A 111 -0.62 -8.57 -5.25
C ILE A 111 -1.83 -8.01 -4.52
N ARG A 112 -2.86 -8.82 -4.26
CA ARG A 112 -4.03 -8.40 -3.48
C ARG A 112 -3.61 -7.85 -2.11
N LYS A 113 -2.79 -8.60 -1.37
CA LYS A 113 -2.23 -8.19 -0.08
C LYS A 113 -1.49 -6.86 -0.14
N LYS A 114 -0.55 -6.72 -1.09
CA LYS A 114 0.21 -5.47 -1.26
C LYS A 114 -0.71 -4.30 -1.61
N THR A 115 -1.70 -4.52 -2.46
CA THR A 115 -2.69 -3.49 -2.84
C THR A 115 -3.48 -3.01 -1.63
N VAL A 116 -3.95 -3.91 -0.76
CA VAL A 116 -4.63 -3.55 0.50
C VAL A 116 -3.74 -2.66 1.36
N VAL A 117 -2.47 -3.05 1.55
CA VAL A 117 -1.51 -2.26 2.35
C VAL A 117 -1.21 -0.90 1.72
N THR A 118 -1.10 -0.85 0.39
CA THR A 118 -0.88 0.40 -0.36
C THR A 118 -2.05 1.36 -0.19
N LEU A 119 -3.28 0.87 -0.37
CA LEU A 119 -4.51 1.64 -0.17
C LEU A 119 -4.64 2.16 1.26
N TYR A 120 -4.31 1.34 2.25
CA TYR A 120 -4.28 1.77 3.65
C TYR A 120 -3.29 2.92 3.88
N ARG A 121 -2.06 2.79 3.38
CA ARG A 121 -1.04 3.83 3.52
C ARG A 121 -1.42 5.11 2.79
N LEU A 122 -2.06 5.02 1.61
CA LEU A 122 -2.64 6.16 0.93
C LEU A 122 -3.72 6.82 1.77
N ALA A 123 -4.62 6.04 2.36
CA ALA A 123 -5.70 6.55 3.19
C ALA A 123 -5.23 7.26 4.47
N LEU A 124 -4.03 6.94 4.97
CA LEU A 124 -3.43 7.69 6.10
C LEU A 124 -3.04 9.11 5.72
N VAL A 125 -2.68 9.34 4.46
CA VAL A 125 -2.26 10.66 3.94
C VAL A 125 -3.43 11.36 3.26
N TYR A 126 -4.26 10.61 2.53
CA TYR A 126 -5.41 11.06 1.74
C TYR A 126 -6.64 10.21 2.07
N PRO A 127 -7.37 10.51 3.17
CA PRO A 127 -8.47 9.67 3.68
C PRO A 127 -9.58 9.37 2.68
N GLU A 128 -9.84 10.29 1.74
CA GLU A 128 -10.85 10.14 0.69
C GLU A 128 -10.56 9.00 -0.28
N THR A 129 -9.31 8.55 -0.39
CA THR A 129 -8.93 7.44 -1.29
C THR A 129 -9.48 6.09 -0.84
N LEU A 130 -9.81 5.93 0.44
CA LEU A 130 -10.37 4.69 0.97
C LEU A 130 -11.81 4.46 0.52
N ARG A 131 -12.60 5.53 0.42
CA ARG A 131 -14.04 5.43 0.16
C ARG A 131 -14.40 4.63 -1.10
N PRO A 132 -13.80 4.88 -2.26
CA PRO A 132 -14.08 4.08 -3.46
C PRO A 132 -13.47 2.67 -3.43
N ALA A 133 -12.42 2.44 -2.66
CA ALA A 133 -11.80 1.11 -2.51
C ALA A 133 -12.53 0.20 -1.49
N TRP A 134 -13.24 0.81 -0.54
CA TRP A 134 -13.85 0.13 0.60
C TRP A 134 -14.81 -1.01 0.23
N PRO A 135 -15.74 -0.86 -0.74
CA PRO A 135 -16.63 -1.93 -1.13
C PRO A 135 -15.90 -3.22 -1.55
N LYS A 136 -14.81 -3.07 -2.32
CA LYS A 136 -13.99 -4.22 -2.76
C LYS A 136 -13.16 -4.83 -1.64
N ILE A 137 -12.64 -4.02 -0.72
CA ILE A 137 -11.92 -4.52 0.46
C ILE A 137 -12.89 -5.33 1.34
N LYS A 138 -14.11 -4.85 1.53
CA LYS A 138 -15.16 -5.55 2.27
C LYS A 138 -15.54 -6.87 1.60
N GLU A 139 -15.71 -6.89 0.28
CA GLU A 139 -15.98 -8.10 -0.49
C GLU A 139 -14.90 -9.16 -0.26
N ARG A 140 -13.62 -8.77 -0.31
CA ARG A 140 -12.50 -9.69 -0.04
C ARG A 140 -12.47 -10.22 1.39
N LEU A 141 -12.88 -9.42 2.38
CA LEU A 141 -12.95 -9.88 3.77
C LEU A 141 -14.06 -10.92 3.98
N GLN A 142 -15.15 -10.84 3.20
CA GLN A 142 -16.29 -11.74 3.27
C GLN A 142 -16.09 -13.03 2.46
N ASP A 143 -15.03 -13.10 1.64
CA ASP A 143 -14.72 -14.27 0.84
C ASP A 143 -14.02 -15.32 1.71
N ASP A 144 -14.70 -16.46 1.95
CA ASP A 144 -14.14 -17.56 2.74
C ASP A 144 -13.00 -18.30 2.04
N GLN A 145 -12.89 -18.15 0.73
CA GLN A 145 -11.81 -18.75 -0.07
C GLN A 145 -10.61 -17.81 -0.27
N GLU A 146 -10.64 -16.63 0.35
CA GLU A 146 -9.52 -15.69 0.24
C GLU A 146 -8.28 -16.24 0.97
N ASP A 147 -7.11 -15.93 0.42
CA ASP A 147 -5.83 -16.30 1.02
C ASP A 147 -5.68 -15.74 2.45
N PRO A 148 -5.32 -16.55 3.44
CA PRO A 148 -5.20 -16.10 4.84
C PRO A 148 -4.29 -14.90 5.03
N SER A 149 -3.25 -14.74 4.19
CA SER A 149 -2.36 -13.58 4.27
C SER A 149 -3.00 -12.28 3.79
N VAL A 150 -3.96 -12.36 2.87
CA VAL A 150 -4.77 -11.22 2.39
C VAL A 150 -5.79 -10.86 3.45
N THR A 151 -6.53 -11.86 3.97
CA THR A 151 -7.49 -11.68 5.06
C THR A 151 -6.83 -11.01 6.28
N ALA A 152 -5.66 -11.49 6.70
CA ALA A 152 -4.91 -10.88 7.80
C ALA A 152 -4.50 -9.43 7.50
N ALA A 153 -4.14 -9.09 6.26
CA ALA A 153 -3.83 -7.72 5.87
C ALA A 153 -5.07 -6.82 5.91
N ILE A 154 -6.22 -7.32 5.44
CA ILE A 154 -7.50 -6.59 5.48
C ILE A 154 -7.92 -6.35 6.94
N VAL A 155 -7.86 -7.39 7.80
CA VAL A 155 -8.18 -7.26 9.23
C VAL A 155 -7.28 -6.21 9.89
N ASN A 156 -5.98 -6.19 9.58
CA ASN A 156 -5.10 -5.15 10.08
C ASN A 156 -5.57 -3.75 9.69
N VAL A 157 -5.95 -3.55 8.42
CA VAL A 157 -6.46 -2.26 7.93
C VAL A 157 -7.78 -1.89 8.62
N VAL A 158 -8.70 -2.84 8.74
CA VAL A 158 -9.98 -2.66 9.43
C VAL A 158 -9.76 -2.26 10.89
N CYS A 159 -8.87 -2.94 11.60
CA CYS A 159 -8.58 -2.63 13.00
C CYS A 159 -7.97 -1.22 13.18
N GLU A 160 -7.04 -0.82 12.31
CA GLU A 160 -6.38 0.49 12.39
C GLU A 160 -7.33 1.66 12.01
N LEU A 161 -8.24 1.43 11.07
CA LEU A 161 -9.24 2.43 10.66
C LEU A 161 -10.47 2.43 11.56
N GLY A 162 -10.89 1.25 12.02
CA GLY A 162 -12.02 1.07 12.92
C GLY A 162 -11.84 1.73 14.28
N TRP A 163 -10.59 1.87 14.72
CA TRP A 163 -10.26 2.67 15.91
C TRP A 163 -10.71 4.14 15.77
N ARG A 164 -10.58 4.72 14.57
CA ARG A 164 -10.92 6.13 14.31
C ARG A 164 -12.40 6.35 14.04
N ARG A 165 -13.08 5.35 13.44
CA ARG A 165 -14.50 5.40 13.03
C ARG A 165 -15.18 4.05 13.25
N PRO A 166 -15.46 3.66 14.50
CA PRO A 166 -16.03 2.35 14.82
C PRO A 166 -17.35 2.04 14.10
N GLN A 167 -18.17 3.05 13.90
CA GLN A 167 -19.51 2.95 13.29
C GLN A 167 -19.45 2.34 11.87
N ASP A 168 -18.44 2.72 11.07
CA ASP A 168 -18.32 2.28 9.68
C ASP A 168 -18.01 0.78 9.56
N PHE A 169 -17.51 0.16 10.65
CA PHE A 169 -17.06 -1.22 10.71
C PHE A 169 -18.01 -2.16 11.47
N LEU A 170 -19.10 -1.63 12.07
CA LEU A 170 -20.11 -2.42 12.75
C LEU A 170 -20.70 -3.56 11.87
N PRO A 171 -21.00 -3.33 10.60
CA PRO A 171 -21.53 -4.40 9.73
C PRO A 171 -20.57 -5.56 9.49
N LEU A 172 -19.26 -5.38 9.81
CA LEU A 172 -18.25 -6.44 9.69
C LEU A 172 -18.05 -7.24 10.98
N ALA A 173 -18.70 -6.83 12.09
CA ALA A 173 -18.50 -7.43 13.40
C ALA A 173 -18.73 -8.96 13.41
N PRO A 174 -19.78 -9.52 12.79
CA PRO A 174 -19.96 -10.97 12.75
C PRO A 174 -18.76 -11.69 12.11
N ARG A 175 -18.34 -11.25 10.92
CA ARG A 175 -17.21 -11.84 10.23
C ARG A 175 -15.89 -11.71 11.00
N LEU A 176 -15.67 -10.58 11.64
CA LEU A 176 -14.47 -10.36 12.49
C LEU A 176 -14.49 -11.25 13.72
N PHE A 177 -15.66 -11.56 14.27
CA PHE A 177 -15.82 -12.48 15.37
C PHE A 177 -15.52 -13.93 14.95
N ASP A 178 -16.03 -14.38 13.80
CA ASP A 178 -15.72 -15.69 13.25
C ASP A 178 -14.21 -15.86 13.05
N LEU A 179 -13.56 -14.86 12.47
CA LEU A 179 -12.09 -14.85 12.29
C LEU A 179 -11.32 -14.82 13.61
N LEU A 180 -11.89 -14.29 14.69
CA LEU A 180 -11.30 -14.32 16.02
C LEU A 180 -11.39 -15.71 16.65
N VAL A 181 -12.54 -16.38 16.51
CA VAL A 181 -12.82 -17.69 17.12
C VAL A 181 -12.13 -18.82 16.36
N GLU A 182 -12.20 -18.80 15.03
CA GLU A 182 -11.68 -19.86 14.16
C GLU A 182 -10.20 -19.64 13.77
N GLY A 183 -9.69 -18.43 13.96
CA GLY A 183 -8.38 -18.03 13.46
C GLY A 183 -7.21 -18.53 14.32
N ASN A 184 -6.21 -19.16 13.69
CA ASN A 184 -4.96 -19.58 14.33
C ASN A 184 -3.88 -18.49 14.35
N ASN A 185 -4.23 -17.22 14.10
CA ASN A 185 -3.28 -16.11 14.00
C ASN A 185 -3.35 -15.21 15.23
N ASN A 186 -2.43 -15.39 16.17
CA ASN A 186 -2.39 -14.63 17.41
C ASN A 186 -2.26 -13.10 17.21
N TRP A 187 -1.54 -12.64 16.18
CA TRP A 187 -1.45 -11.21 15.87
C TRP A 187 -2.79 -10.62 15.42
N MET A 188 -3.52 -11.36 14.62
CA MET A 188 -4.85 -10.99 14.19
C MET A 188 -5.80 -10.96 15.38
N ALA A 189 -5.79 -11.99 16.24
CA ALA A 189 -6.60 -12.07 17.44
C ALA A 189 -6.36 -10.89 18.39
N ILE A 190 -5.11 -10.53 18.66
CA ILE A 190 -4.76 -9.37 19.51
C ILE A 190 -5.36 -8.07 18.94
N LYS A 191 -5.29 -7.85 17.64
CA LYS A 191 -5.84 -6.64 17.00
C LYS A 191 -7.36 -6.62 17.03
N LEU A 192 -8.01 -7.74 16.79
CA LEU A 192 -9.48 -7.89 16.89
C LEU A 192 -9.97 -7.63 18.31
N ILE A 193 -9.33 -8.21 19.33
CA ILE A 193 -9.66 -7.97 20.74
C ILE A 193 -9.51 -6.49 21.09
N LYS A 194 -8.44 -5.84 20.65
CA LYS A 194 -8.26 -4.40 20.85
C LYS A 194 -9.38 -3.58 20.19
N LEU A 195 -9.79 -3.94 18.99
CA LEU A 195 -10.88 -3.25 18.28
C LEU A 195 -12.21 -3.40 19.02
N VAL A 196 -12.53 -4.60 19.52
CA VAL A 196 -13.76 -4.87 20.29
C VAL A 196 -13.76 -4.06 21.59
N ARG A 197 -12.65 -4.08 22.34
CA ARG A 197 -12.52 -3.33 23.59
C ARG A 197 -12.70 -1.83 23.43
N CYS A 198 -12.28 -1.26 22.30
CA CYS A 198 -12.50 0.16 22.04
C CYS A 198 -13.97 0.52 21.85
N LYS A 199 -14.79 -0.41 21.34
CA LYS A 199 -16.24 -0.20 21.23
C LYS A 199 -16.92 -0.11 22.58
N GLU A 200 -16.50 -0.91 23.56
CA GLU A 200 -17.04 -0.88 24.92
C GLU A 200 -16.73 0.45 25.61
N ALA A 201 -15.53 1.00 25.41
CA ALA A 201 -15.14 2.31 25.94
C ALA A 201 -15.95 3.47 25.33
N PHE A 202 -16.30 3.41 24.05
CA PHE A 202 -17.12 4.42 23.39
C PHE A 202 -18.62 4.24 23.60
N GLY A 203 -19.09 3.00 23.84
CA GLY A 203 -20.50 2.70 24.15
C GLY A 203 -20.91 3.15 25.54
N ALA A 204 -19.95 3.22 26.48
CA ALA A 204 -20.21 3.66 27.87
C ALA A 204 -20.34 5.20 28.02
N GLU A 205 -19.94 5.98 27.05
CA GLU A 205 -20.09 7.46 27.08
C GLU A 205 -21.42 7.99 26.53
N TYR A 206 -22.26 7.12 25.94
CA TYR A 206 -23.54 7.49 25.31
C TYR A 206 -24.74 6.66 25.78
N GLY A 207 -24.61 5.99 26.95
CA GLY A 207 -25.69 5.22 27.60
C GLY A 207 -26.21 5.92 28.87
#